data_5085da9aaef848b3c6297d196ef212cd
#
_entry.id   5085da9aaef848b3c6297d196ef212cd
#
_cell.length_a   1.000
_cell.length_b   1.000
_cell.length_c   1.000
_cell.angle_alpha   90.00
_cell.angle_beta   90.00
_cell.angle_gamma   90.00
#
_symmetry.space_group_name_H-M   'P 1'
#
loop_
_entity.id
_entity.type
_entity.pdbx_description
1 polymer ?
#
loop_
_entity_poly.entity_id
_entity_poly.type
_entity_poly.pdbx_seq_one_letter_code
_entity_poly.pdbx_strand_id
1 'polypeptide(L)'
;SILQQAVEGKLCEQDPKDEPARVLLERIKAEKERLIAEKKIKKQKPLLPISEEEKPFDLPKGWELCRLGDILIANEYGTSQKADDLNGSIPVLRMNNIKSNGEMCYSNLKYVGTNIKDLPKLYLEKGDILFNRTNSYDLVGKTGLFEENSRYTFASYLIRLRIYGISNRYVHLCMNSNYYRTTQIEPYIVQQNGQANYNGTKVASTLIPIPPLKEQNKIVLKVYSLMQLYNALEEEIQNAKKYASQLMGSVLQEAFSVQETAKPAQVIEFHPDQTIPETELLAAARGKIREDTWEHLCKRALEIAGEES
;
A
#
# COMPACT_ATOMS: atom_id res chain seq x y z
N SER A 1 -12.21 -1.16 -0.02
CA SER A 1 -10.98 -0.58 0.58
C SER A 1 -10.93 0.93 0.37
N ILE A 2 -10.19 1.65 1.19
CA ILE A 2 -10.01 3.11 1.08
C ILE A 2 -9.47 3.50 -0.30
N LEU A 3 -8.47 2.77 -0.81
CA LEU A 3 -7.90 3.04 -2.12
C LEU A 3 -8.90 2.83 -3.25
N GLN A 4 -9.81 1.85 -3.13
CA GLN A 4 -10.85 1.63 -4.12
C GLN A 4 -11.82 2.81 -4.18
N GLN A 5 -12.28 3.30 -3.02
CA GLN A 5 -13.13 4.49 -2.96
C GLN A 5 -12.45 5.74 -3.51
N ALA A 6 -11.13 5.88 -3.26
CA ALA A 6 -10.33 6.97 -3.78
C ALA A 6 -10.27 6.97 -5.31
N VAL A 7 -10.05 5.80 -5.93
CA VAL A 7 -9.95 5.62 -7.39
C VAL A 7 -11.30 5.79 -8.09
N GLU A 8 -12.40 5.41 -7.42
CA GLU A 8 -13.77 5.55 -7.93
C GLU A 8 -14.39 6.94 -7.70
N GLY A 9 -13.64 7.87 -7.06
CA GLY A 9 -14.13 9.22 -6.75
C GLY A 9 -15.19 9.28 -5.66
N LYS A 10 -15.27 8.24 -4.81
CA LYS A 10 -16.24 8.12 -3.71
C LYS A 10 -15.70 8.58 -2.36
N LEU A 11 -14.42 8.92 -2.28
CA LEU A 11 -13.74 9.26 -1.03
C LEU A 11 -13.88 10.74 -0.64
N CYS A 12 -13.98 11.61 -1.63
CA CYS A 12 -14.08 13.06 -1.45
C CYS A 12 -15.23 13.61 -2.28
N GLU A 13 -15.85 14.69 -1.81
CA GLU A 13 -16.84 15.43 -2.59
C GLU A 13 -16.15 16.17 -3.74
N GLN A 14 -16.75 16.10 -4.93
CA GLN A 14 -16.30 16.83 -6.11
C GLN A 14 -16.74 18.29 -6.01
N ASP A 15 -15.81 19.20 -6.33
CA ASP A 15 -16.12 20.63 -6.45
C ASP A 15 -16.39 20.97 -7.93
N PRO A 16 -17.62 21.38 -8.31
CA PRO A 16 -17.95 21.73 -9.69
C PRO A 16 -17.14 22.92 -10.24
N LYS A 17 -16.47 23.68 -9.38
CA LYS A 17 -15.62 24.81 -9.74
C LYS A 17 -14.18 24.42 -10.02
N ASP A 18 -13.77 23.18 -9.69
CA ASP A 18 -12.44 22.72 -10.02
C ASP A 18 -12.27 22.55 -11.52
N GLU A 19 -11.10 22.92 -12.05
CA GLU A 19 -10.77 22.77 -13.45
C GLU A 19 -10.84 21.28 -13.85
N PRO A 20 -11.63 20.92 -14.88
CA PRO A 20 -11.76 19.53 -15.29
C PRO A 20 -10.42 18.90 -15.69
N ALA A 21 -10.24 17.61 -15.39
CA ALA A 21 -9.03 16.86 -15.70
C ALA A 21 -8.68 16.86 -17.19
N ARG A 22 -9.66 16.98 -18.08
CA ARG A 22 -9.45 17.12 -19.53
C ARG A 22 -8.52 18.28 -19.86
N VAL A 23 -8.75 19.47 -19.27
CA VAL A 23 -7.91 20.67 -19.53
C VAL A 23 -6.48 20.43 -19.05
N LEU A 24 -6.32 19.77 -17.90
CA LEU A 24 -5.02 19.37 -17.38
C LEU A 24 -4.29 18.42 -18.34
N LEU A 25 -4.98 17.40 -18.85
CA LEU A 25 -4.40 16.43 -19.78
C LEU A 25 -4.02 17.05 -21.13
N GLU A 26 -4.81 17.99 -21.64
CA GLU A 26 -4.48 18.76 -22.85
C GLU A 26 -3.18 19.58 -22.66
N ARG A 27 -3.01 20.23 -21.51
CA ARG A 27 -1.75 20.93 -21.16
C ARG A 27 -0.56 19.99 -21.06
N ILE A 28 -0.73 18.85 -20.44
CA ILE A 28 0.33 17.83 -20.32
C ILE A 28 0.74 17.34 -21.70
N LYS A 29 -0.22 17.08 -22.59
CA LYS A 29 0.04 16.65 -23.97
C LYS A 29 0.85 17.69 -24.72
N ALA A 30 0.43 18.97 -24.71
CA ALA A 30 1.14 20.05 -25.36
C ALA A 30 2.58 20.21 -24.85
N GLU A 31 2.78 20.11 -23.53
CA GLU A 31 4.11 20.21 -22.93
C GLU A 31 4.99 19.01 -23.30
N LYS A 32 4.45 17.78 -23.33
CA LYS A 32 5.19 16.61 -23.81
C LYS A 32 5.62 16.77 -25.27
N GLU A 33 4.76 17.27 -26.14
CA GLU A 33 5.10 17.55 -27.54
C GLU A 33 6.24 18.57 -27.63
N ARG A 34 6.22 19.62 -26.82
CA ARG A 34 7.32 20.59 -26.69
C ARG A 34 8.63 19.94 -26.23
N LEU A 35 8.59 19.12 -25.17
CA LEU A 35 9.77 18.43 -24.65
C LEU A 35 10.35 17.43 -25.67
N ILE A 36 9.51 16.78 -26.48
CA ILE A 36 9.93 15.92 -27.59
C ILE A 36 10.61 16.73 -28.69
N ALA A 37 10.03 17.88 -29.09
CA ALA A 37 10.60 18.78 -30.09
C ALA A 37 11.96 19.33 -29.66
N GLU A 38 12.11 19.65 -28.36
CA GLU A 38 13.37 20.07 -27.75
C GLU A 38 14.35 18.91 -27.50
N LYS A 39 14.02 17.66 -27.87
CA LYS A 39 14.82 16.45 -27.65
C LYS A 39 15.16 16.17 -26.18
N LYS A 40 14.40 16.74 -25.23
CA LYS A 40 14.54 16.49 -23.79
C LYS A 40 13.99 15.14 -23.38
N ILE A 41 12.94 14.67 -24.04
CA ILE A 41 12.37 13.35 -23.86
C ILE A 41 12.27 12.60 -25.19
N LYS A 42 12.27 11.27 -25.13
CA LYS A 42 12.13 10.44 -26.33
C LYS A 42 10.68 10.38 -26.77
N LYS A 43 10.45 10.45 -28.11
CA LYS A 43 9.13 10.18 -28.67
C LYS A 43 8.69 8.75 -28.33
N GLN A 44 7.54 8.62 -27.71
CA GLN A 44 6.91 7.36 -27.41
C GLN A 44 6.08 6.87 -28.60
N LYS A 45 5.86 5.54 -28.68
CA LYS A 45 4.90 5.00 -29.64
C LYS A 45 3.49 5.51 -29.29
N PRO A 46 2.68 5.86 -30.28
CA PRO A 46 1.29 6.22 -30.04
C PRO A 46 0.56 5.11 -29.27
N LEU A 47 -0.19 5.48 -28.27
CA LEU A 47 -1.05 4.55 -27.53
C LEU A 47 -2.40 4.45 -28.26
N LEU A 48 -3.04 3.29 -28.14
CA LEU A 48 -4.37 3.07 -28.71
C LEU A 48 -5.39 3.96 -27.99
N PRO A 49 -6.38 4.51 -28.69
CA PRO A 49 -7.52 5.18 -28.07
C PRO A 49 -8.19 4.26 -27.03
N ILE A 50 -8.78 4.86 -26.01
CA ILE A 50 -9.52 4.11 -25.00
C ILE A 50 -10.90 3.80 -25.56
N SER A 51 -11.29 2.52 -25.58
CA SER A 51 -12.61 2.08 -26.00
C SER A 51 -13.61 2.16 -24.81
N GLU A 52 -14.91 2.19 -25.13
CA GLU A 52 -15.95 2.18 -24.08
C GLU A 52 -15.89 0.91 -23.21
N GLU A 53 -15.51 -0.21 -23.82
CA GLU A 53 -15.38 -1.51 -23.12
C GLU A 53 -14.22 -1.56 -22.11
N GLU A 54 -13.22 -0.68 -22.30
CA GLU A 54 -12.09 -0.58 -21.38
C GLU A 54 -12.40 0.28 -20.13
N LYS A 55 -13.53 1.02 -20.12
CA LYS A 55 -13.92 1.85 -18.97
C LYS A 55 -14.35 0.97 -17.79
N PRO A 56 -13.66 1.05 -16.66
CA PRO A 56 -13.90 0.11 -15.54
C PRO A 56 -15.13 0.43 -14.72
N PHE A 57 -15.57 1.68 -14.73
CA PHE A 57 -16.72 2.22 -13.98
C PHE A 57 -17.07 3.61 -14.53
N ASP A 58 -18.24 4.12 -14.14
CA ASP A 58 -18.64 5.47 -14.47
C ASP A 58 -17.79 6.50 -13.72
N LEU A 59 -17.11 7.37 -14.46
CA LEU A 59 -16.25 8.41 -13.87
C LEU A 59 -17.11 9.55 -13.30
N PRO A 60 -16.71 10.11 -12.14
CA PRO A 60 -17.32 11.34 -11.65
C PRO A 60 -17.19 12.49 -12.65
N LYS A 61 -18.07 13.47 -12.55
CA LYS A 61 -18.03 14.66 -13.41
C LYS A 61 -16.69 15.41 -13.23
N GLY A 62 -16.06 15.77 -14.33
CA GLY A 62 -14.78 16.46 -14.33
C GLY A 62 -13.55 15.55 -14.27
N TRP A 63 -13.76 14.25 -14.08
CA TRP A 63 -12.68 13.25 -14.20
C TRP A 63 -12.49 12.80 -15.64
N GLU A 64 -11.29 12.35 -15.96
CA GLU A 64 -10.96 11.73 -17.25
C GLU A 64 -10.19 10.43 -17.05
N LEU A 65 -10.36 9.50 -17.98
CA LEU A 65 -9.56 8.29 -18.05
C LEU A 65 -8.42 8.51 -19.05
N CYS A 66 -7.19 8.24 -18.65
CA CYS A 66 -6.05 8.33 -19.56
C CYS A 66 -5.18 7.07 -19.48
N ARG A 67 -4.39 6.83 -20.52
CA ARG A 67 -3.33 5.84 -20.43
C ARG A 67 -2.16 6.41 -19.64
N LEU A 68 -1.56 5.59 -18.79
CA LEU A 68 -0.44 6.01 -17.95
C LEU A 68 0.68 6.64 -18.80
N GLY A 69 0.93 6.09 -19.99
CA GLY A 69 1.91 6.63 -20.92
C GLY A 69 1.65 8.07 -21.37
N ASP A 70 0.41 8.55 -21.33
CA ASP A 70 0.08 9.94 -21.73
C ASP A 70 0.65 10.96 -20.75
N ILE A 71 0.81 10.58 -19.49
CA ILE A 71 1.34 11.42 -18.41
C ILE A 71 2.80 11.12 -18.04
N LEU A 72 3.44 10.11 -18.69
CA LEU A 72 4.85 9.76 -18.45
C LEU A 72 5.81 10.57 -19.30
N ILE A 73 6.87 11.12 -18.71
CA ILE A 73 8.04 11.69 -19.37
C ILE A 73 9.25 10.75 -19.34
N ALA A 74 9.27 9.78 -18.46
CA ALA A 74 10.23 8.68 -18.50
C ALA A 74 9.54 7.35 -18.16
N ASN A 75 9.98 6.28 -18.87
CA ASN A 75 9.57 4.89 -18.67
C ASN A 75 10.80 4.05 -18.98
N GLU A 76 11.61 3.77 -17.96
CA GLU A 76 12.96 3.24 -18.15
C GLU A 76 13.26 2.09 -17.21
N TYR A 77 13.94 1.08 -17.74
CA TYR A 77 14.46 -0.05 -16.95
C TYR A 77 15.72 0.38 -16.18
N GLY A 78 15.90 -0.20 -15.01
CA GLY A 78 17.08 0.02 -14.19
C GLY A 78 18.32 -0.69 -14.72
N THR A 79 19.42 -0.53 -13.99
CA THR A 79 20.71 -1.10 -14.36
C THR A 79 20.73 -2.62 -14.20
N SER A 80 21.40 -3.30 -15.13
CA SER A 80 21.71 -4.74 -15.06
C SER A 80 23.05 -5.02 -14.36
N GLN A 81 23.78 -3.99 -13.94
CA GLN A 81 25.02 -4.16 -13.21
C GLN A 81 24.80 -4.90 -11.91
N LYS A 82 25.69 -5.85 -11.62
CA LYS A 82 25.64 -6.58 -10.36
C LYS A 82 25.93 -5.61 -9.21
N ALA A 83 24.98 -5.53 -8.29
CA ALA A 83 25.13 -4.76 -7.06
C ALA A 83 25.68 -5.64 -5.93
N ASP A 84 26.53 -5.09 -5.09
CA ASP A 84 27.18 -5.76 -3.96
C ASP A 84 26.98 -4.96 -2.65
N ASP A 85 27.71 -5.35 -1.60
CA ASP A 85 27.61 -4.74 -0.27
C ASP A 85 28.65 -3.60 -0.05
N LEU A 86 29.22 -3.01 -1.11
CA LEU A 86 30.23 -1.96 -1.02
C LEU A 86 29.65 -0.66 -0.47
N ASN A 87 30.14 -0.24 0.69
CA ASN A 87 29.83 1.07 1.26
C ASN A 87 30.57 2.19 0.50
N GLY A 88 29.91 3.34 0.36
CA GLY A 88 30.48 4.52 -0.31
C GLY A 88 30.20 4.61 -1.81
N SER A 89 29.47 3.65 -2.39
CA SER A 89 28.98 3.65 -3.77
C SER A 89 27.49 4.10 -3.84
N ILE A 90 26.92 4.05 -5.02
CA ILE A 90 25.52 4.44 -5.25
C ILE A 90 24.59 3.29 -4.83
N PRO A 91 23.64 3.51 -3.89
CA PRO A 91 22.69 2.50 -3.48
C PRO A 91 21.70 2.18 -4.60
N VAL A 92 21.38 0.89 -4.73
CA VAL A 92 20.51 0.33 -5.76
C VAL A 92 19.22 -0.17 -5.12
N LEU A 93 18.10 0.41 -5.50
CA LEU A 93 16.79 -0.09 -5.12
C LEU A 93 16.42 -1.31 -5.96
N ARG A 94 15.93 -2.34 -5.28
CA ARG A 94 15.55 -3.62 -5.87
C ARG A 94 14.09 -3.95 -5.51
N MET A 95 13.58 -5.02 -6.08
CA MET A 95 12.20 -5.47 -5.83
C MET A 95 11.86 -5.64 -4.33
N ASN A 96 12.85 -6.03 -3.51
CA ASN A 96 12.67 -6.20 -2.05
C ASN A 96 12.60 -4.88 -1.29
N ASN A 97 12.99 -3.78 -1.92
CA ASN A 97 12.90 -2.44 -1.34
C ASN A 97 11.51 -1.80 -1.54
N ILE A 98 10.58 -2.50 -2.17
CA ILE A 98 9.17 -2.11 -2.26
C ILE A 98 8.36 -3.13 -1.44
N LYS A 99 7.70 -2.70 -0.38
CA LYS A 99 6.82 -3.54 0.43
C LYS A 99 5.51 -3.86 -0.31
N SER A 100 4.74 -4.83 0.17
CA SER A 100 3.45 -5.22 -0.43
C SER A 100 2.40 -4.10 -0.39
N ASN A 101 2.48 -3.21 0.58
CA ASN A 101 1.60 -2.03 0.72
C ASN A 101 2.07 -0.81 -0.10
N GLY A 102 3.12 -0.94 -0.92
CA GLY A 102 3.67 0.15 -1.72
C GLY A 102 4.66 1.08 -1.01
N GLU A 103 4.94 0.85 0.28
CA GLU A 103 5.95 1.62 1.00
C GLU A 103 7.36 1.25 0.53
N MET A 104 8.24 2.25 0.50
CA MET A 104 9.67 2.02 0.27
C MET A 104 10.35 1.56 1.55
N CYS A 105 11.26 0.59 1.41
CA CYS A 105 12.10 0.08 2.48
C CYS A 105 13.57 0.24 2.10
N TYR A 106 14.30 1.04 2.85
CA TYR A 106 15.71 1.33 2.60
C TYR A 106 16.68 0.46 3.40
N SER A 107 16.21 -0.64 3.96
CA SER A 107 17.05 -1.66 4.59
C SER A 107 17.68 -2.60 3.55
N ASN A 108 18.81 -3.23 3.91
CA ASN A 108 19.50 -4.23 3.08
C ASN A 108 19.80 -3.73 1.66
N LEU A 109 20.29 -2.51 1.54
CA LEU A 109 20.67 -1.94 0.27
C LEU A 109 21.90 -2.67 -0.29
N LYS A 110 21.95 -2.78 -1.60
CA LYS A 110 23.14 -3.14 -2.38
C LYS A 110 23.62 -1.92 -3.14
N TYR A 111 24.86 -1.92 -3.58
CA TYR A 111 25.51 -0.76 -4.14
C TYR A 111 26.14 -1.09 -5.50
N VAL A 112 26.29 -0.06 -6.34
CA VAL A 112 27.06 -0.11 -7.57
C VAL A 112 28.10 1.01 -7.57
N GLY A 113 29.16 0.82 -8.35
CA GLY A 113 30.19 1.84 -8.53
C GLY A 113 29.65 3.08 -9.25
N THR A 114 30.29 4.22 -9.05
CA THR A 114 29.95 5.49 -9.71
C THR A 114 30.24 5.49 -11.21
N ASN A 115 31.08 4.58 -11.70
CA ASN A 115 31.59 4.53 -13.08
C ASN A 115 30.75 3.64 -14.01
N ILE A 116 29.55 3.20 -13.59
CA ILE A 116 28.71 2.39 -14.45
C ILE A 116 28.13 3.25 -15.59
N LYS A 117 28.05 2.67 -16.79
CA LYS A 117 27.62 3.33 -18.03
C LYS A 117 26.24 3.99 -17.93
N ASP A 118 25.39 3.44 -17.11
CA ASP A 118 24.00 3.87 -16.98
C ASP A 118 23.82 5.15 -16.15
N LEU A 119 24.84 5.57 -15.41
CA LEU A 119 24.82 6.81 -14.63
C LEU A 119 25.41 7.99 -15.44
N PRO A 120 24.92 9.19 -15.23
CA PRO A 120 23.92 9.65 -14.26
C PRO A 120 22.45 9.46 -14.67
N LYS A 121 22.19 8.96 -15.88
CA LYS A 121 20.84 8.88 -16.45
C LYS A 121 19.83 8.14 -15.56
N LEU A 122 20.27 7.07 -14.88
CA LEU A 122 19.42 6.26 -14.02
C LEU A 122 19.42 6.71 -12.55
N TYR A 123 19.88 7.93 -12.24
CA TYR A 123 19.60 8.48 -10.90
C TYR A 123 18.11 8.72 -10.72
N LEU A 124 17.63 8.31 -9.55
CA LEU A 124 16.27 8.58 -9.13
C LEU A 124 16.12 10.03 -8.69
N GLU A 125 14.98 10.60 -8.98
CA GLU A 125 14.53 11.92 -8.52
C GLU A 125 13.30 11.75 -7.64
N LYS A 126 13.17 12.63 -6.66
CA LYS A 126 11.98 12.65 -5.79
C LYS A 126 10.70 12.71 -6.61
N GLY A 127 9.79 11.79 -6.34
CA GLY A 127 8.53 11.65 -7.08
C GLY A 127 8.58 10.59 -8.18
N ASP A 128 9.73 9.95 -8.47
CA ASP A 128 9.78 8.80 -9.36
C ASP A 128 8.99 7.63 -8.74
N ILE A 129 8.17 6.96 -9.55
CA ILE A 129 7.49 5.73 -9.16
C ILE A 129 8.30 4.55 -9.70
N LEU A 130 8.59 3.58 -8.84
CA LEU A 130 9.27 2.34 -9.18
C LEU A 130 8.25 1.21 -9.29
N PHE A 131 8.13 0.63 -10.48
CA PHE A 131 7.23 -0.48 -10.78
C PHE A 131 8.00 -1.80 -10.81
N ASN A 132 7.57 -2.78 -10.03
CA ASN A 132 8.16 -4.10 -9.99
C ASN A 132 7.68 -4.95 -11.20
N ARG A 133 8.56 -5.06 -12.22
CA ARG A 133 8.21 -5.71 -13.50
C ARG A 133 8.39 -7.22 -13.53
N THR A 134 9.18 -7.78 -12.63
CA THR A 134 9.52 -9.21 -12.61
C THR A 134 9.57 -9.71 -11.17
N ASN A 135 8.69 -10.64 -10.84
CA ASN A 135 8.61 -11.24 -9.50
C ASN A 135 7.71 -12.50 -9.56
N SER A 136 7.29 -13.02 -8.38
CA SER A 136 6.13 -13.93 -8.31
C SER A 136 4.86 -13.25 -8.82
N TYR A 137 3.85 -14.05 -9.15
CA TYR A 137 2.56 -13.55 -9.63
C TYR A 137 1.96 -12.49 -8.71
N ASP A 138 1.97 -12.73 -7.41
CA ASP A 138 1.36 -11.82 -6.42
C ASP A 138 2.13 -10.51 -6.22
N LEU A 139 3.42 -10.50 -6.54
CA LEU A 139 4.31 -9.37 -6.26
C LEU A 139 4.66 -8.55 -7.50
N VAL A 140 4.47 -9.08 -8.71
CA VAL A 140 4.62 -8.30 -9.94
C VAL A 140 3.55 -7.21 -9.98
N GLY A 141 3.93 -6.01 -10.38
CA GLY A 141 3.01 -4.86 -10.44
C GLY A 141 2.98 -3.98 -9.19
N LYS A 142 3.54 -4.43 -8.05
CA LYS A 142 3.64 -3.55 -6.90
C LYS A 142 4.53 -2.34 -7.21
N THR A 143 4.15 -1.18 -6.67
CA THR A 143 4.83 0.09 -6.94
C THR A 143 5.25 0.78 -5.65
N GLY A 144 6.39 1.46 -5.70
CA GLY A 144 6.89 2.30 -4.62
C GLY A 144 7.16 3.73 -5.11
N LEU A 145 6.87 4.71 -4.28
CA LEU A 145 7.15 6.12 -4.56
C LEU A 145 8.49 6.49 -3.91
N PHE A 146 9.43 6.98 -4.73
CA PHE A 146 10.72 7.44 -4.25
C PHE A 146 10.62 8.89 -3.74
N GLU A 147 10.91 9.10 -2.46
CA GLU A 147 10.81 10.43 -1.82
C GLU A 147 12.12 10.93 -1.20
N GLU A 148 13.23 10.19 -1.38
CA GLU A 148 14.54 10.59 -0.85
C GLU A 148 15.19 11.71 -1.66
N ASN A 149 16.04 12.48 -0.99
CA ASN A 149 16.84 13.54 -1.63
C ASN A 149 18.27 13.06 -1.99
N SER A 150 18.67 11.87 -1.55
CA SER A 150 19.98 11.29 -1.80
C SER A 150 20.03 10.63 -3.18
N ARG A 151 21.24 10.40 -3.68
CA ARG A 151 21.47 9.74 -4.97
C ARG A 151 21.25 8.24 -4.84
N TYR A 152 20.23 7.73 -5.52
CA TYR A 152 19.93 6.31 -5.68
C TYR A 152 19.83 5.95 -7.16
N THR A 153 20.03 4.69 -7.45
CA THR A 153 19.65 4.07 -8.72
C THR A 153 18.79 2.84 -8.45
N PHE A 154 18.41 2.10 -9.47
CA PHE A 154 17.50 0.97 -9.34
C PHE A 154 17.88 -0.17 -10.28
N ALA A 155 17.54 -1.40 -9.89
CA ALA A 155 17.87 -2.60 -10.64
C ALA A 155 16.91 -2.82 -11.82
N SER A 156 17.35 -3.59 -12.83
CA SER A 156 16.61 -3.88 -14.06
C SER A 156 15.28 -4.63 -13.86
N TYR A 157 15.04 -5.19 -12.67
CA TYR A 157 13.76 -5.77 -12.25
C TYR A 157 12.69 -4.72 -11.94
N LEU A 158 13.08 -3.44 -11.89
CA LEU A 158 12.19 -2.31 -11.71
C LEU A 158 12.12 -1.46 -12.99
N ILE A 159 11.00 -0.79 -13.17
CA ILE A 159 10.80 0.25 -14.18
C ILE A 159 10.56 1.55 -13.43
N ARG A 160 11.34 2.58 -13.79
CA ARG A 160 11.10 3.96 -13.33
C ARG A 160 10.04 4.61 -14.19
N LEU A 161 9.03 5.15 -13.54
CA LEU A 161 7.96 5.93 -14.13
C LEU A 161 8.07 7.35 -13.59
N ARG A 162 8.36 8.31 -14.45
CA ARG A 162 8.41 9.73 -14.09
C ARG A 162 7.17 10.42 -14.65
N ILE A 163 6.33 10.90 -13.77
CA ILE A 163 5.05 11.54 -14.07
C ILE A 163 5.26 13.03 -14.29
N TYR A 164 4.47 13.62 -15.16
CA TYR A 164 4.46 15.07 -15.39
C TYR A 164 3.06 15.63 -15.22
N GLY A 165 2.95 16.74 -14.48
CA GLY A 165 1.72 17.54 -14.37
C GLY A 165 0.60 16.94 -13.51
N ILE A 166 0.76 15.72 -13.00
CA ILE A 166 -0.18 14.99 -12.13
C ILE A 166 0.49 14.72 -10.79
N SER A 167 -0.28 14.63 -9.72
CA SER A 167 0.23 14.23 -8.40
C SER A 167 0.81 12.81 -8.44
N ASN A 168 2.14 12.69 -8.27
CA ASN A 168 2.82 11.39 -8.22
C ASN A 168 2.26 10.50 -7.10
N ARG A 169 1.91 11.11 -5.96
CA ARG A 169 1.28 10.40 -4.84
C ARG A 169 -0.09 9.85 -5.21
N TYR A 170 -0.91 10.62 -5.93
CA TYR A 170 -2.20 10.15 -6.40
C TYR A 170 -2.05 8.96 -7.36
N VAL A 171 -1.17 9.06 -8.35
CA VAL A 171 -0.91 7.96 -9.29
C VAL A 171 -0.38 6.72 -8.56
N HIS A 172 0.52 6.89 -7.60
CA HIS A 172 1.02 5.80 -6.76
C HIS A 172 -0.10 5.11 -5.97
N LEU A 173 -1.05 5.87 -5.39
CA LEU A 173 -2.23 5.30 -4.73
C LEU A 173 -3.10 4.49 -5.70
N CYS A 174 -3.35 5.01 -6.91
CA CYS A 174 -4.08 4.30 -7.95
C CYS A 174 -3.40 2.99 -8.33
N MET A 175 -2.09 3.00 -8.54
CA MET A 175 -1.31 1.83 -8.96
C MET A 175 -1.23 0.74 -7.86
N ASN A 176 -1.46 1.09 -6.59
CA ASN A 176 -1.53 0.14 -5.47
C ASN A 176 -2.99 -0.20 -5.07
N SER A 177 -3.99 0.27 -5.82
CA SER A 177 -5.39 -0.09 -5.59
C SER A 177 -5.72 -1.49 -6.09
N ASN A 178 -6.76 -2.09 -5.52
CA ASN A 178 -7.28 -3.37 -6.01
C ASN A 178 -7.77 -3.27 -7.46
N TYR A 179 -8.44 -2.16 -7.82
CA TYR A 179 -8.82 -1.87 -9.20
C TYR A 179 -7.65 -2.05 -10.16
N TYR A 180 -6.54 -1.34 -9.91
CA TYR A 180 -5.39 -1.40 -10.80
C TYR A 180 -4.80 -2.81 -10.87
N ARG A 181 -4.73 -3.50 -9.75
CA ARG A 181 -4.26 -4.89 -9.68
C ARG A 181 -5.10 -5.82 -10.55
N THR A 182 -6.40 -5.84 -10.33
CA THR A 182 -7.31 -6.84 -10.95
C THR A 182 -7.63 -6.53 -12.41
N THR A 183 -7.70 -5.24 -12.79
CA THR A 183 -8.10 -4.86 -14.16
C THR A 183 -6.92 -4.52 -15.07
N GLN A 184 -5.83 -3.96 -14.51
CA GLN A 184 -4.73 -3.47 -15.34
C GLN A 184 -3.48 -4.37 -15.30
N ILE A 185 -3.28 -5.16 -14.26
CA ILE A 185 -2.08 -5.98 -14.11
C ILE A 185 -2.37 -7.46 -14.37
N GLU A 186 -3.25 -8.09 -13.60
CA GLU A 186 -3.48 -9.54 -13.64
C GLU A 186 -3.84 -10.09 -15.01
N PRO A 187 -4.73 -9.47 -15.82
CA PRO A 187 -5.11 -10.00 -17.12
C PRO A 187 -3.96 -10.03 -18.12
N TYR A 188 -2.90 -9.26 -17.89
CA TYR A 188 -1.80 -9.07 -18.83
C TYR A 188 -0.45 -9.60 -18.33
N ILE A 189 -0.41 -10.26 -17.18
CA ILE A 189 0.79 -10.93 -16.67
C ILE A 189 1.20 -12.07 -17.63
N VAL A 190 2.48 -12.13 -17.96
CA VAL A 190 3.07 -13.25 -18.67
C VAL A 190 3.90 -14.07 -17.70
N GLN A 191 3.50 -15.32 -17.48
CA GLN A 191 4.24 -16.26 -16.65
C GLN A 191 5.20 -17.09 -17.50
N GLN A 192 6.48 -17.09 -17.13
CA GLN A 192 7.51 -17.93 -17.75
C GLN A 192 8.47 -18.43 -16.68
N ASN A 193 8.77 -19.72 -16.64
CA ASN A 193 9.73 -20.35 -15.73
C ASN A 193 9.52 -19.97 -14.24
N GLY A 194 8.27 -19.94 -13.78
CA GLY A 194 7.91 -19.61 -12.41
C GLY A 194 7.98 -18.11 -12.07
N GLN A 195 8.32 -17.26 -13.04
CA GLN A 195 8.33 -15.80 -12.85
C GLN A 195 7.20 -15.14 -13.65
N ALA A 196 6.58 -14.16 -13.05
CA ALA A 196 5.62 -13.26 -13.69
C ALA A 196 6.36 -12.03 -14.22
N ASN A 197 6.02 -11.62 -15.45
CA ASN A 197 6.66 -10.49 -16.12
C ASN A 197 5.63 -9.50 -16.66
N TYR A 198 5.95 -8.22 -16.50
CA TYR A 198 5.15 -7.11 -17.00
C TYR A 198 6.09 -6.03 -17.57
N ASN A 199 6.00 -5.74 -18.86
CA ASN A 199 6.95 -4.84 -19.52
C ASN A 199 6.50 -3.37 -19.53
N GLY A 200 7.45 -2.46 -19.80
CA GLY A 200 7.20 -1.02 -19.80
C GLY A 200 6.15 -0.56 -20.81
N THR A 201 6.01 -1.26 -21.96
CA THR A 201 4.95 -0.93 -22.94
C THR A 201 3.57 -1.23 -22.37
N LYS A 202 3.41 -2.37 -21.71
CA LYS A 202 2.16 -2.72 -21.03
C LYS A 202 1.85 -1.74 -19.91
N VAL A 203 2.86 -1.36 -19.08
CA VAL A 203 2.69 -0.35 -18.04
C VAL A 203 2.19 0.97 -18.64
N ALA A 204 2.78 1.44 -19.73
CA ALA A 204 2.35 2.67 -20.38
C ALA A 204 0.91 2.60 -20.94
N SER A 205 0.43 1.41 -21.27
CA SER A 205 -0.93 1.20 -21.81
C SER A 205 -2.00 1.07 -20.72
N THR A 206 -1.63 0.95 -19.44
CA THR A 206 -2.60 0.84 -18.35
C THR A 206 -3.42 2.11 -18.18
N LEU A 207 -4.63 1.97 -17.66
CA LEU A 207 -5.59 3.06 -17.49
C LEU A 207 -5.56 3.61 -16.07
N ILE A 208 -5.50 4.93 -15.97
CA ILE A 208 -5.55 5.67 -14.70
C ILE A 208 -6.70 6.68 -14.79
N PRO A 209 -7.67 6.66 -13.86
CA PRO A 209 -8.66 7.71 -13.72
C PRO A 209 -8.01 8.94 -13.12
N ILE A 210 -8.21 10.10 -13.72
CA ILE A 210 -7.58 11.37 -13.33
C ILE A 210 -8.66 12.35 -12.86
N PRO A 211 -8.68 12.72 -11.57
CA PRO A 211 -9.50 13.82 -11.05
C PRO A 211 -8.89 15.19 -11.37
N PRO A 212 -9.66 16.26 -11.19
CA PRO A 212 -9.14 17.62 -11.11
C PRO A 212 -7.94 17.70 -10.16
N LEU A 213 -6.92 18.51 -10.50
CA LEU A 213 -5.65 18.56 -9.75
C LEU A 213 -5.83 18.88 -8.25
N LYS A 214 -6.77 19.75 -7.91
CA LYS A 214 -7.07 20.05 -6.50
C LYS A 214 -7.70 18.84 -5.78
N GLU A 215 -8.54 18.08 -6.47
CA GLU A 215 -9.15 16.89 -5.93
C GLU A 215 -8.12 15.76 -5.72
N GLN A 216 -7.12 15.61 -6.63
CA GLN A 216 -6.00 14.69 -6.41
C GLN A 216 -5.34 14.92 -5.05
N ASN A 217 -5.07 16.18 -4.70
CA ASN A 217 -4.45 16.53 -3.44
C ASN A 217 -5.37 16.25 -2.23
N LYS A 218 -6.68 16.55 -2.35
CA LYS A 218 -7.67 16.22 -1.32
C LYS A 218 -7.71 14.71 -1.07
N ILE A 219 -7.77 13.90 -2.14
CA ILE A 219 -7.76 12.43 -2.07
C ILE A 219 -6.50 11.93 -1.36
N VAL A 220 -5.32 12.41 -1.77
CA VAL A 220 -4.04 12.03 -1.17
C VAL A 220 -4.04 12.31 0.33
N LEU A 221 -4.39 13.53 0.75
CA LEU A 221 -4.44 13.91 2.15
C LEU A 221 -5.43 13.04 2.94
N LYS A 222 -6.62 12.79 2.39
CA LYS A 222 -7.65 11.96 3.04
C LYS A 222 -7.19 10.52 3.22
N VAL A 223 -6.57 9.92 2.18
CA VAL A 223 -6.03 8.56 2.25
C VAL A 223 -4.95 8.46 3.31
N TYR A 224 -3.98 9.38 3.32
CA TYR A 224 -2.91 9.38 4.34
C TYR A 224 -3.47 9.54 5.76
N SER A 225 -4.41 10.44 5.97
CA SER A 225 -5.07 10.62 7.26
C SER A 225 -5.78 9.35 7.73
N LEU A 226 -6.51 8.67 6.85
CA LEU A 226 -7.20 7.41 7.17
C LEU A 226 -6.21 6.27 7.42
N MET A 227 -5.10 6.20 6.68
CA MET A 227 -4.07 5.19 6.90
C MET A 227 -3.34 5.41 8.24
N GLN A 228 -3.08 6.66 8.63
CA GLN A 228 -2.51 6.96 9.96
C GLN A 228 -3.46 6.52 11.08
N LEU A 229 -4.76 6.81 10.95
CA LEU A 229 -5.76 6.36 11.91
C LEU A 229 -5.82 4.83 12.00
N TYR A 230 -5.83 4.16 10.85
CA TYR A 230 -5.81 2.69 10.78
C TYR A 230 -4.59 2.11 11.51
N ASN A 231 -3.39 2.62 11.23
CA ASN A 231 -2.16 2.15 11.85
C ASN A 231 -2.17 2.37 13.39
N ALA A 232 -2.67 3.51 13.84
CA ALA A 232 -2.80 3.80 15.27
C ALA A 232 -3.78 2.83 15.96
N LEU A 233 -4.93 2.54 15.34
CA LEU A 233 -5.89 1.56 15.85
C LEU A 233 -5.31 0.14 15.85
N GLU A 234 -4.57 -0.25 14.83
CA GLU A 234 -3.92 -1.55 14.77
C GLU A 234 -2.89 -1.70 15.88
N GLU A 235 -2.09 -0.68 16.16
CA GLU A 235 -1.14 -0.65 17.27
C GLU A 235 -1.84 -0.77 18.64
N GLU A 236 -2.93 -0.03 18.85
CA GLU A 236 -3.74 -0.15 20.09
C GLU A 236 -4.31 -1.56 20.26
N ILE A 237 -4.84 -2.17 19.20
CA ILE A 237 -5.35 -3.54 19.24
C ILE A 237 -4.22 -4.54 19.60
N GLN A 238 -3.04 -4.41 19.02
CA GLN A 238 -1.92 -5.29 19.35
C GLN A 238 -1.45 -5.10 20.81
N ASN A 239 -1.41 -3.88 21.30
CA ASN A 239 -1.10 -3.60 22.69
C ASN A 239 -2.15 -4.18 23.63
N ALA A 240 -3.44 -4.01 23.33
CA ALA A 240 -4.53 -4.61 24.11
C ALA A 240 -4.45 -6.15 24.16
N LYS A 241 -4.17 -6.82 23.03
CA LYS A 241 -3.95 -8.27 22.97
C LYS A 241 -2.76 -8.70 23.84
N LYS A 242 -1.66 -7.96 23.78
CA LYS A 242 -0.47 -8.21 24.59
C LYS A 242 -0.78 -8.09 26.10
N TYR A 243 -1.46 -7.02 26.51
CA TYR A 243 -1.85 -6.84 27.91
C TYR A 243 -2.84 -7.92 28.38
N ALA A 244 -3.81 -8.31 27.57
CA ALA A 244 -4.73 -9.39 27.88
C ALA A 244 -3.97 -10.72 28.09
N SER A 245 -3.01 -11.05 27.24
CA SER A 245 -2.17 -12.24 27.38
C SER A 245 -1.30 -12.21 28.65
N GLN A 246 -0.73 -11.04 28.99
CA GLN A 246 0.05 -10.88 30.22
C GLN A 246 -0.81 -11.03 31.46
N LEU A 247 -2.01 -10.42 31.48
CA LEU A 247 -2.96 -10.55 32.57
C LEU A 247 -3.40 -12.01 32.76
N MET A 248 -3.73 -12.70 31.67
CA MET A 248 -4.07 -14.12 31.71
C MET A 248 -2.92 -14.96 32.32
N GLY A 249 -1.68 -14.70 31.87
CA GLY A 249 -0.49 -15.37 32.42
C GLY A 249 -0.32 -15.13 33.92
N SER A 250 -0.50 -13.90 34.38
CA SER A 250 -0.39 -13.53 35.81
C SER A 250 -1.48 -14.20 36.65
N VAL A 251 -2.73 -14.21 36.16
CA VAL A 251 -3.85 -14.88 36.85
C VAL A 251 -3.63 -16.40 36.95
N LEU A 252 -3.16 -17.01 35.86
CA LEU A 252 -2.83 -18.43 35.89
C LEU A 252 -1.68 -18.75 36.85
N GLN A 253 -0.61 -17.93 36.82
CA GLN A 253 0.51 -18.12 37.74
C GLN A 253 0.09 -17.95 39.21
N GLU A 254 -0.75 -16.98 39.53
CA GLU A 254 -1.30 -16.81 40.87
C GLU A 254 -2.18 -18.01 41.30
N ALA A 255 -3.08 -18.44 40.39
CA ALA A 255 -3.95 -19.60 40.64
C ALA A 255 -3.18 -20.90 40.91
N PHE A 256 -2.07 -21.14 40.18
CA PHE A 256 -1.23 -22.32 40.34
C PHE A 256 -0.21 -22.21 41.49
N SER A 257 0.24 -21.03 41.87
CA SER A 257 1.16 -20.82 42.99
C SER A 257 0.48 -20.99 44.36
N VAL A 258 -0.83 -20.81 44.44
CA VAL A 258 -1.61 -21.05 45.68
C VAL A 258 -1.75 -22.53 45.99
N GLN A 259 -1.46 -23.44 45.06
CA GLN A 259 -1.55 -24.90 45.29
C GLN A 259 -0.38 -25.49 46.11
N GLU A 260 0.74 -24.80 46.31
CA GLU A 260 1.87 -25.33 47.08
C GLU A 260 1.69 -25.24 48.61
N THR A 261 0.68 -24.56 49.12
CA THR A 261 0.45 -24.37 50.55
C THR A 261 -0.89 -24.92 51.05
N ALA A 262 -1.71 -25.53 50.22
CA ALA A 262 -2.99 -26.13 50.65
C ALA A 262 -2.89 -27.62 50.87
N LYS A 263 -3.41 -28.10 52.02
CA LYS A 263 -3.62 -29.54 52.34
C LYS A 263 -4.29 -30.24 51.18
N PRO A 264 -4.04 -31.57 50.94
CA PRO A 264 -4.59 -32.30 49.82
C PRO A 264 -6.10 -32.14 49.78
N ALA A 265 -6.59 -31.45 48.78
CA ALA A 265 -8.01 -31.32 48.51
C ALA A 265 -8.53 -32.66 47.96
N GLN A 266 -9.74 -33.02 48.36
CA GLN A 266 -10.46 -34.17 47.80
C GLN A 266 -10.49 -34.07 46.27
N VAL A 267 -10.13 -35.18 45.62
CA VAL A 267 -10.24 -35.31 44.17
C VAL A 267 -11.71 -35.21 43.80
N ILE A 268 -12.08 -34.10 43.19
CA ILE A 268 -13.38 -33.98 42.52
C ILE A 268 -13.22 -34.62 41.16
N GLU A 269 -13.85 -35.75 40.94
CA GLU A 269 -13.92 -36.37 39.61
C GLU A 269 -14.63 -35.42 38.65
N PHE A 270 -13.91 -35.02 37.62
CA PHE A 270 -14.44 -34.14 36.55
C PHE A 270 -15.28 -35.00 35.60
N HIS A 271 -16.58 -34.85 35.65
CA HIS A 271 -17.48 -35.41 34.65
C HIS A 271 -17.54 -34.49 33.44
N PRO A 272 -17.15 -34.92 32.21
CA PRO A 272 -17.05 -34.08 31.02
C PRO A 272 -18.38 -33.52 30.52
N ASP A 273 -19.50 -33.89 31.09
CA ASP A 273 -20.86 -33.46 30.66
C ASP A 273 -21.46 -32.30 31.51
N GLN A 274 -20.73 -31.75 32.47
CA GLN A 274 -21.21 -30.61 33.24
C GLN A 274 -20.58 -29.29 32.68
N THR A 275 -21.31 -28.65 31.81
CA THR A 275 -21.07 -27.24 31.45
C THR A 275 -21.28 -26.40 32.71
N ILE A 276 -20.20 -25.81 33.23
CA ILE A 276 -20.31 -24.79 34.28
C ILE A 276 -21.09 -23.61 33.70
N PRO A 277 -22.22 -23.18 34.28
CA PRO A 277 -22.95 -22.06 33.77
C PRO A 277 -22.05 -20.81 33.73
N GLU A 278 -22.07 -20.09 32.63
CA GLU A 278 -21.28 -18.88 32.38
C GLU A 278 -21.45 -17.84 33.50
N THR A 279 -22.59 -17.86 34.17
CA THR A 279 -22.93 -17.05 35.35
C THR A 279 -22.07 -17.33 36.59
N GLU A 280 -21.55 -18.58 36.79
CA GLU A 280 -20.68 -18.88 37.93
C GLU A 280 -19.22 -18.46 37.72
N LEU A 281 -18.74 -18.53 36.47
CA LEU A 281 -17.41 -18.01 36.10
C LEU A 281 -17.37 -16.48 36.21
N LEU A 282 -18.44 -15.79 35.82
CA LEU A 282 -18.61 -14.37 35.95
C LEU A 282 -18.70 -13.93 37.43
N ALA A 283 -19.36 -14.70 38.30
CA ALA A 283 -19.45 -14.41 39.74
C ALA A 283 -18.11 -14.55 40.45
N ALA A 284 -17.28 -15.55 40.07
CA ALA A 284 -15.96 -15.75 40.63
C ALA A 284 -14.96 -14.62 40.20
N ALA A 285 -15.08 -14.11 38.99
CA ALA A 285 -14.27 -12.98 38.50
C ALA A 285 -14.68 -11.65 39.14
N ARG A 286 -15.97 -11.43 39.41
CA ARG A 286 -16.54 -10.19 39.96
C ARG A 286 -16.06 -9.85 41.37
N GLY A 287 -15.71 -10.84 42.17
CA GLY A 287 -15.21 -10.63 43.52
C GLY A 287 -13.80 -10.05 43.62
N LYS A 288 -13.05 -9.99 42.52
CA LYS A 288 -11.63 -9.53 42.50
C LYS A 288 -11.37 -8.24 41.72
N ILE A 289 -12.36 -7.70 40.99
CA ILE A 289 -12.25 -6.49 40.20
C ILE A 289 -13.12 -5.39 40.83
N ARG A 290 -12.62 -4.14 40.88
CA ARG A 290 -13.42 -3.00 41.33
C ARG A 290 -14.67 -2.88 40.46
N GLU A 291 -15.81 -2.60 41.10
CA GLU A 291 -17.15 -2.64 40.45
C GLU A 291 -17.27 -1.63 39.30
N ASP A 292 -16.64 -0.48 39.41
CA ASP A 292 -16.55 0.56 38.39
C ASP A 292 -15.78 0.11 37.12
N THR A 293 -14.71 -0.66 37.32
CA THR A 293 -13.89 -1.24 36.24
C THR A 293 -14.63 -2.37 35.52
N TRP A 294 -15.40 -3.18 36.28
CA TRP A 294 -16.18 -4.29 35.73
C TRP A 294 -17.35 -3.82 34.86
N GLU A 295 -18.08 -2.79 35.30
CA GLU A 295 -19.16 -2.22 34.50
C GLU A 295 -18.67 -1.64 33.17
N HIS A 296 -17.51 -1.00 33.20
CA HIS A 296 -16.89 -0.43 31.99
C HIS A 296 -16.45 -1.51 31.00
N LEU A 297 -15.86 -2.61 31.50
CA LEU A 297 -15.43 -3.75 30.69
C LEU A 297 -16.62 -4.51 30.09
N CYS A 298 -17.70 -4.72 30.86
CA CYS A 298 -18.91 -5.38 30.38
C CYS A 298 -19.62 -4.54 29.30
N LYS A 299 -19.68 -3.21 29.50
CA LYS A 299 -20.30 -2.30 28.51
C LYS A 299 -19.54 -2.32 27.21
N ARG A 300 -18.21 -2.32 27.24
CA ARG A 300 -17.37 -2.36 26.04
C ARG A 300 -17.38 -3.73 25.34
N ALA A 301 -17.49 -4.82 26.09
CA ALA A 301 -17.63 -6.19 25.52
C ALA A 301 -18.98 -6.35 24.80
N LEU A 302 -20.06 -5.77 25.33
CA LEU A 302 -21.37 -5.78 24.68
C LEU A 302 -21.41 -4.91 23.41
N GLU A 303 -20.70 -3.78 23.39
CA GLU A 303 -20.55 -2.96 22.21
C GLU A 303 -19.82 -3.72 21.07
N ILE A 304 -18.75 -4.44 21.40
CA ILE A 304 -17.99 -5.27 20.43
C ILE A 304 -18.81 -6.47 19.92
N ALA A 305 -19.56 -7.12 20.79
CA ALA A 305 -20.40 -8.27 20.42
C ALA A 305 -21.65 -7.86 19.63
N GLY A 306 -22.12 -6.61 19.74
CA GLY A 306 -23.25 -6.07 18.98
C GLY A 306 -22.91 -5.61 17.55
N GLU A 307 -21.63 -5.47 17.22
CA GLU A 307 -21.16 -5.10 15.87
C GLU A 307 -20.91 -6.32 14.95
N GLU A 308 -21.01 -7.55 15.45
CA GLU A 308 -20.82 -8.80 14.67
C GLU A 308 -22.15 -9.52 14.32
N SER A 309 -23.31 -8.89 14.52
CA SER A 309 -24.62 -9.47 14.16
C SER A 309 -25.27 -8.76 12.96
#